data_675dd2ea35ab3fdda524e064117d9d41
#
_entry.id   675dd2ea35ab3fdda524e064117d9d41
#
_cell.length_a   1.000
_cell.length_b   1.000
_cell.length_c   1.000
_cell.angle_alpha   90.00
_cell.angle_beta   90.00
_cell.angle_gamma   90.00
#
_symmetry.space_group_name_H-M   'P 1'
#
loop_
_entity.id
_entity.type
_entity.pdbx_description
1 polymer ?
#
loop_
_entity_poly.entity_id
_entity_poly.type
_entity_poly.pdbx_seq_one_letter_code
_entity_poly.pdbx_strand_id
1 'polypeptide(L)'
;MPRTVGIGHQNFEKLITRDYFYIDKTKFIKEWWESGDEVTLITRPRRFGKTLNLSMVEKFFSVEYTQRSLHASHPGSSDRTHSLKDSGSDADFLHTGRRCLFQGLAIWEEEKYRRLQGTWPVIFLSFAKVKEISFQNARKKICQIITNLYNQYDFLLESGVLNEKEEKLYQEVNADMEDYLASEALSNLSDYLMRYYGKKVIILLDEYDTH
;
A
#
# COMPACT_ATOMS: atom_id res chain seq x y z
N MET A 1 3.19 8.00 -31.51
CA MET A 1 4.32 7.04 -31.60
C MET A 1 3.87 5.72 -30.98
N PRO A 2 4.33 4.55 -31.44
CA PRO A 2 3.97 3.30 -30.79
C PRO A 2 4.55 3.28 -29.38
N ARG A 3 3.75 2.87 -28.38
CA ARG A 3 4.18 2.74 -27.00
C ARG A 3 5.17 1.57 -26.86
N THR A 4 6.22 1.76 -26.09
CA THR A 4 7.21 0.71 -25.83
C THR A 4 6.63 -0.34 -24.89
N VAL A 5 6.83 -1.62 -25.17
CA VAL A 5 6.44 -2.72 -24.30
C VAL A 5 7.46 -2.84 -23.17
N GLY A 6 7.04 -2.55 -21.95
CA GLY A 6 7.86 -2.68 -20.75
C GLY A 6 7.89 -4.14 -20.25
N ILE A 7 8.97 -4.88 -20.58
CA ILE A 7 9.10 -6.28 -20.13
C ILE A 7 9.62 -6.31 -18.69
N GLY A 8 8.94 -7.09 -17.82
CA GLY A 8 9.37 -7.33 -16.44
C GLY A 8 9.03 -6.21 -15.43
N HIS A 9 8.28 -5.20 -15.82
CA HIS A 9 7.83 -4.18 -14.88
C HIS A 9 6.79 -4.75 -13.89
N GLN A 10 7.07 -4.55 -12.60
CA GLN A 10 6.23 -5.00 -11.49
C GLN A 10 5.55 -3.83 -10.76
N ASN A 11 5.93 -2.60 -11.05
CA ASN A 11 5.40 -1.40 -10.42
C ASN A 11 4.46 -0.68 -11.39
N PHE A 12 3.19 -0.60 -11.01
CA PHE A 12 2.13 0.01 -11.82
C PHE A 12 2.38 1.49 -12.10
N GLU A 13 2.78 2.26 -11.07
CA GLU A 13 3.08 3.68 -11.21
C GLU A 13 4.17 3.93 -12.27
N LYS A 14 5.29 3.20 -12.17
CA LYS A 14 6.37 3.34 -13.17
C LYS A 14 5.93 2.97 -14.57
N LEU A 15 5.02 2.02 -14.70
CA LEU A 15 4.52 1.59 -15.99
C LEU A 15 3.66 2.69 -16.63
N ILE A 16 2.77 3.32 -15.87
CA ILE A 16 1.88 4.37 -16.36
C ILE A 16 2.64 5.68 -16.58
N THR A 17 3.47 6.13 -15.62
CA THR A 17 4.17 7.42 -15.70
C THR A 17 5.22 7.47 -16.81
N ARG A 18 5.76 6.32 -17.23
CA ARG A 18 6.69 6.22 -18.34
C ARG A 18 6.04 5.93 -19.70
N ASP A 19 4.71 5.98 -19.74
CA ASP A 19 3.89 5.72 -20.96
C ASP A 19 4.22 4.39 -21.66
N TYR A 20 4.52 3.34 -20.86
CA TYR A 20 4.66 2.00 -21.41
C TYR A 20 3.31 1.44 -21.87
N PHE A 21 3.36 0.53 -22.83
CA PHE A 21 2.16 -0.18 -23.26
C PHE A 21 1.58 -0.99 -22.09
N TYR A 22 0.35 -0.68 -21.71
CA TYR A 22 -0.38 -1.34 -20.64
C TYR A 22 -1.70 -1.91 -21.17
N ILE A 23 -1.94 -3.18 -20.92
CA ILE A 23 -3.26 -3.80 -21.13
C ILE A 23 -4.07 -3.51 -19.89
N ASP A 24 -5.11 -2.70 -20.04
CA ASP A 24 -5.93 -2.28 -18.93
C ASP A 24 -6.62 -3.46 -18.22
N LYS A 25 -6.26 -3.67 -16.97
CA LYS A 25 -6.84 -4.67 -16.07
C LYS A 25 -7.52 -4.03 -14.85
N THR A 26 -7.78 -2.73 -14.89
CA THR A 26 -8.32 -2.01 -13.72
C THR A 26 -9.74 -2.45 -13.35
N LYS A 27 -10.49 -3.11 -14.26
CA LYS A 27 -11.75 -3.77 -13.93
C LYS A 27 -11.61 -4.82 -12.83
N PHE A 28 -10.42 -5.42 -12.67
CA PHE A 28 -10.11 -6.32 -11.55
C PHE A 28 -10.37 -5.65 -10.19
N ILE A 29 -10.07 -4.36 -10.04
CA ILE A 29 -10.33 -3.61 -8.80
C ILE A 29 -11.83 -3.62 -8.48
N LYS A 30 -12.67 -3.39 -9.49
CA LYS A 30 -14.13 -3.41 -9.35
C LYS A 30 -14.63 -4.80 -8.97
N GLU A 31 -14.24 -5.81 -9.75
CA GLU A 31 -14.66 -7.20 -9.54
C GLU A 31 -14.28 -7.70 -8.14
N TRP A 32 -13.04 -7.43 -7.73
CA TRP A 32 -12.55 -7.78 -6.40
C TRP A 32 -13.31 -7.04 -5.29
N TRP A 33 -13.55 -5.75 -5.47
CA TRP A 33 -14.25 -4.94 -4.46
C TRP A 33 -15.71 -5.37 -4.30
N GLU A 34 -16.37 -5.71 -5.39
CA GLU A 34 -17.78 -6.10 -5.41
C GLU A 34 -18.00 -7.56 -4.98
N SER A 35 -16.98 -8.42 -5.05
CA SER A 35 -17.09 -9.80 -4.54
C SER A 35 -17.34 -9.84 -3.03
N GLY A 36 -16.81 -8.86 -2.30
CA GLY A 36 -16.96 -8.80 -0.84
C GLY A 36 -16.22 -9.91 -0.09
N ASP A 37 -15.30 -10.61 -0.75
CA ASP A 37 -14.52 -11.69 -0.16
C ASP A 37 -13.55 -11.15 0.90
N GLU A 38 -13.53 -11.78 2.07
CA GLU A 38 -12.56 -11.43 3.12
C GLU A 38 -11.12 -11.81 2.74
N VAL A 39 -10.97 -12.90 1.99
CA VAL A 39 -9.67 -13.40 1.51
C VAL A 39 -9.77 -13.76 0.03
N THR A 40 -8.90 -13.19 -0.77
CA THR A 40 -8.81 -13.49 -2.20
C THR A 40 -7.43 -14.04 -2.56
N LEU A 41 -7.41 -15.22 -3.16
CA LEU A 41 -6.19 -15.87 -3.62
C LEU A 41 -6.07 -15.74 -5.15
N ILE A 42 -4.99 -15.11 -5.62
CA ILE A 42 -4.70 -14.97 -7.05
C ILE A 42 -3.75 -16.10 -7.49
N THR A 43 -4.33 -17.21 -7.97
CA THR A 43 -3.59 -18.37 -8.47
C THR A 43 -3.28 -18.21 -9.97
N ARG A 44 -2.24 -17.49 -10.30
CA ARG A 44 -1.77 -17.33 -11.69
C ARG A 44 -0.34 -17.84 -11.83
N PRO A 45 0.05 -18.41 -12.98
CA PRO A 45 1.44 -18.79 -13.22
C PRO A 45 2.42 -17.62 -13.04
N ARG A 46 3.70 -17.91 -12.88
CA ARG A 46 4.74 -16.87 -12.88
C ARG A 46 4.69 -16.04 -14.15
N ARG A 47 4.99 -14.74 -14.08
CA ARG A 47 4.99 -13.76 -15.18
C ARG A 47 3.61 -13.36 -15.72
N PHE A 48 2.51 -13.78 -15.08
CA PHE A 48 1.15 -13.34 -15.46
C PHE A 48 0.68 -12.05 -14.76
N GLY A 49 1.62 -11.26 -14.24
CA GLY A 49 1.35 -9.92 -13.72
C GLY A 49 0.71 -9.89 -12.33
N LYS A 50 0.86 -10.93 -11.47
CA LYS A 50 0.36 -10.92 -10.09
C LYS A 50 0.85 -9.69 -9.32
N THR A 51 2.16 -9.51 -9.21
CA THR A 51 2.80 -8.37 -8.53
C THR A 51 2.35 -7.03 -9.11
N LEU A 52 2.20 -6.92 -10.43
CA LEU A 52 1.73 -5.71 -11.08
C LEU A 52 0.28 -5.38 -10.69
N ASN A 53 -0.61 -6.40 -10.64
CA ASN A 53 -1.99 -6.21 -10.19
C ASN A 53 -2.06 -5.83 -8.72
N LEU A 54 -1.24 -6.43 -7.84
CA LEU A 54 -1.16 -6.04 -6.43
C LEU A 54 -0.64 -4.60 -6.30
N SER A 55 0.38 -4.22 -7.08
CA SER A 55 0.87 -2.84 -7.12
C SER A 55 -0.21 -1.86 -7.62
N MET A 56 -1.03 -2.25 -8.58
CA MET A 56 -2.17 -1.45 -9.05
C MET A 56 -3.21 -1.26 -7.93
N VAL A 57 -3.58 -2.33 -7.22
CA VAL A 57 -4.53 -2.27 -6.09
C VAL A 57 -3.98 -1.39 -4.97
N GLU A 58 -2.70 -1.55 -4.60
CA GLU A 58 -2.02 -0.69 -3.64
C GLU A 58 -2.13 0.78 -4.02
N LYS A 59 -1.76 1.12 -5.25
CA LYS A 59 -1.80 2.51 -5.74
C LYS A 59 -3.21 3.07 -5.84
N PHE A 60 -4.21 2.21 -6.03
CA PHE A 60 -5.60 2.63 -6.08
C PHE A 60 -6.14 2.97 -4.68
N PHE A 61 -5.99 2.08 -3.72
CA PHE A 61 -6.64 2.23 -2.41
C PHE A 61 -5.83 3.01 -1.38
N SER A 62 -4.47 2.92 -1.39
CA SER A 62 -3.64 3.40 -0.30
C SER A 62 -3.76 4.90 -0.02
N VAL A 63 -4.17 5.26 1.17
CA VAL A 63 -4.22 6.63 1.67
C VAL A 63 -2.82 7.22 1.87
N GLU A 64 -1.84 6.45 2.30
CA GLU A 64 -0.46 6.90 2.52
C GLU A 64 0.22 7.28 1.20
N TYR A 65 -0.06 6.54 0.14
CA TYR A 65 0.42 6.88 -1.18
C TYR A 65 -0.09 8.26 -1.63
N THR A 66 -1.33 8.63 -1.27
CA THR A 66 -1.89 9.97 -1.54
C THR A 66 -1.10 11.05 -0.83
N GLN A 67 -0.87 10.88 0.46
CA GLN A 67 -0.18 11.86 1.28
C GLN A 67 1.26 12.07 0.79
N ARG A 68 2.00 10.99 0.50
CA ARG A 68 3.37 11.07 -0.04
C ARG A 68 3.45 11.78 -1.39
N SER A 69 2.49 11.53 -2.28
CA SER A 69 2.46 12.16 -3.60
C SER A 69 2.19 13.67 -3.51
N LEU A 70 1.39 14.10 -2.54
CA LEU A 70 1.13 15.51 -2.28
C LEU A 70 2.38 16.24 -1.78
N HIS A 71 3.15 15.63 -0.87
CA HIS A 71 4.40 16.21 -0.37
C HIS A 71 5.51 16.26 -1.43
N ALA A 72 5.58 15.28 -2.34
CA ALA A 72 6.56 15.27 -3.42
C ALA A 72 6.33 16.39 -4.45
N SER A 73 5.09 16.86 -4.61
CA SER A 73 4.74 17.92 -5.56
C SER A 73 5.07 19.32 -5.04
N HIS A 74 5.45 19.49 -3.75
CA HIS A 74 5.81 20.77 -3.14
C HIS A 74 7.06 20.63 -2.25
N PRO A 75 8.28 20.54 -2.82
CA PRO A 75 9.50 20.58 -2.04
C PRO A 75 9.77 22.02 -1.61
N GLY A 76 9.18 22.48 -0.51
CA GLY A 76 9.49 23.83 -0.01
C GLY A 76 8.53 24.51 0.94
N SER A 77 7.43 23.91 1.34
CA SER A 77 6.56 24.51 2.36
C SER A 77 6.67 23.78 3.70
N SER A 78 7.63 24.24 4.52
CA SER A 78 7.56 24.04 5.96
C SER A 78 6.52 25.02 6.50
N ASP A 79 5.27 24.62 6.60
CA ASP A 79 4.38 25.31 7.53
C ASP A 79 3.38 24.36 8.16
N ARG A 80 3.32 24.52 9.48
CA ARG A 80 2.51 23.73 10.41
C ARG A 80 1.12 24.31 10.47
N THR A 81 0.16 23.41 10.65
CA THR A 81 -1.18 23.69 11.18
C THR A 81 -2.03 24.70 10.42
N HIS A 82 -2.92 24.20 9.56
CA HIS A 82 -4.19 24.90 9.39
C HIS A 82 -5.39 23.95 9.48
N SER A 83 -6.19 24.26 10.49
CA SER A 83 -7.53 23.79 10.76
C SER A 83 -8.37 23.77 9.48
N LEU A 84 -8.92 22.60 9.15
CA LEU A 84 -9.91 22.43 8.09
C LEU A 84 -11.19 23.21 8.43
N LYS A 85 -11.39 24.34 7.80
CA LYS A 85 -12.69 25.00 7.65
C LYS A 85 -12.92 25.32 6.18
N ASP A 86 -13.81 24.54 5.64
CA ASP A 86 -14.86 24.80 4.64
C ASP A 86 -14.63 25.91 3.61
N SER A 87 -14.25 25.50 2.39
CA SER A 87 -14.71 26.15 1.14
C SER A 87 -14.37 25.25 -0.07
N GLY A 88 -15.30 25.09 -0.97
CA GLY A 88 -15.41 24.12 -2.07
C GLY A 88 -14.35 24.15 -3.18
N SER A 89 -13.10 24.53 -2.91
CA SER A 89 -11.97 24.50 -3.87
C SER A 89 -10.88 23.50 -3.54
N ASP A 90 -10.81 22.99 -2.29
CA ASP A 90 -9.73 22.12 -1.83
C ASP A 90 -9.92 20.65 -2.24
N ALA A 91 -11.16 20.24 -2.54
CA ALA A 91 -11.44 18.90 -3.04
C ALA A 91 -10.77 18.61 -4.40
N ASP A 92 -10.51 19.63 -5.19
CA ASP A 92 -9.90 19.51 -6.53
C ASP A 92 -8.37 19.35 -6.45
N PHE A 93 -7.74 19.89 -5.41
CA PHE A 93 -6.27 19.86 -5.23
C PHE A 93 -5.77 18.51 -4.68
N LEU A 94 -6.53 17.88 -3.78
CA LEU A 94 -6.22 16.56 -3.20
C LEU A 94 -6.21 15.41 -4.22
N HIS A 95 -6.75 15.66 -5.38
CA HIS A 95 -6.94 14.66 -6.43
C HIS A 95 -5.86 14.65 -7.52
N THR A 96 -4.97 15.64 -7.59
CA THR A 96 -4.14 15.87 -8.78
C THR A 96 -3.05 14.81 -9.01
N GLY A 97 -2.37 14.33 -7.95
CA GLY A 97 -1.24 13.39 -8.10
C GLY A 97 -1.63 11.96 -8.47
N ARG A 98 -2.80 11.49 -8.02
CA ARG A 98 -3.26 10.11 -8.25
C ARG A 98 -4.26 9.95 -9.36
N ARG A 99 -5.07 10.95 -9.60
CA ARG A 99 -5.99 10.96 -10.74
C ARG A 99 -5.25 10.65 -12.03
N CYS A 100 -4.00 11.12 -12.13
CA CYS A 100 -3.17 10.86 -13.30
C CYS A 100 -2.90 9.38 -13.58
N LEU A 101 -2.75 8.52 -12.54
CA LEU A 101 -2.42 7.11 -12.77
C LEU A 101 -3.57 6.29 -13.36
N PHE A 102 -4.80 6.60 -13.00
CA PHE A 102 -5.99 5.84 -13.40
C PHE A 102 -6.85 6.56 -14.43
N GLN A 103 -6.55 7.83 -14.74
CA GLN A 103 -7.26 8.60 -15.72
C GLN A 103 -7.16 7.96 -17.11
N GLY A 104 -8.31 7.77 -17.74
CA GLY A 104 -8.41 7.11 -19.05
C GLY A 104 -8.38 5.57 -19.00
N LEU A 105 -8.31 4.97 -17.79
CA LEU A 105 -8.48 3.54 -17.60
C LEU A 105 -9.92 3.20 -17.22
N ALA A 106 -10.34 1.95 -17.44
CA ALA A 106 -11.73 1.52 -17.29
C ALA A 106 -12.33 1.76 -15.90
N ILE A 107 -11.55 1.62 -14.83
CA ILE A 107 -12.00 1.90 -13.45
C ILE A 107 -12.37 3.38 -13.25
N TRP A 108 -11.77 4.27 -14.06
CA TRP A 108 -11.99 5.70 -13.94
C TRP A 108 -13.33 6.17 -14.52
N GLU A 109 -13.99 5.36 -15.36
CA GLU A 109 -15.27 5.68 -15.98
C GLU A 109 -16.40 5.79 -14.95
N GLU A 110 -16.31 5.04 -13.82
CA GLU A 110 -17.34 5.00 -12.79
C GLU A 110 -16.99 5.92 -11.61
N GLU A 111 -17.83 6.92 -11.35
CA GLU A 111 -17.64 7.87 -10.24
C GLU A 111 -17.55 7.22 -8.86
N LYS A 112 -18.28 6.14 -8.62
CA LYS A 112 -18.23 5.35 -7.40
C LYS A 112 -16.78 4.95 -7.04
N TYR A 113 -15.99 4.50 -8.02
CA TYR A 113 -14.61 4.06 -7.80
C TYR A 113 -13.65 5.24 -7.72
N ARG A 114 -13.89 6.34 -8.44
CA ARG A 114 -13.09 7.57 -8.26
C ARG A 114 -13.14 8.07 -6.82
N ARG A 115 -14.29 7.94 -6.13
CA ARG A 115 -14.46 8.31 -4.72
C ARG A 115 -13.79 7.35 -3.75
N LEU A 116 -13.60 6.09 -4.12
CA LEU A 116 -12.91 5.09 -3.30
C LEU A 116 -11.39 5.23 -3.37
N GLN A 117 -10.87 5.86 -4.43
CA GLN A 117 -9.44 5.97 -4.63
C GLN A 117 -8.78 6.74 -3.48
N GLY A 118 -7.72 6.14 -2.92
CA GLY A 118 -6.90 6.78 -1.91
C GLY A 118 -7.57 6.94 -0.54
N THR A 119 -8.51 6.08 -0.21
CA THR A 119 -9.29 6.23 1.02
C THR A 119 -9.13 5.07 2.01
N TRP A 120 -8.27 4.09 1.73
CA TRP A 120 -8.07 2.93 2.58
C TRP A 120 -6.61 2.78 3.02
N PRO A 121 -6.33 2.40 4.27
CA PRO A 121 -5.00 1.97 4.66
C PRO A 121 -4.66 0.66 3.96
N VAL A 122 -3.45 0.56 3.38
CA VAL A 122 -2.99 -0.62 2.64
C VAL A 122 -1.63 -1.04 3.13
N ILE A 123 -1.51 -2.25 3.63
CA ILE A 123 -0.24 -2.91 3.92
C ILE A 123 0.16 -3.76 2.72
N PHE A 124 1.33 -3.49 2.15
CA PHE A 124 1.90 -4.29 1.07
C PHE A 124 3.17 -5.00 1.55
N LEU A 125 3.15 -6.32 1.53
CA LEU A 125 4.28 -7.16 1.89
C LEU A 125 4.68 -8.06 0.72
N SER A 126 5.97 -8.07 0.37
CA SER A 126 6.52 -8.98 -0.63
C SER A 126 7.64 -9.81 -0.02
N PHE A 127 7.49 -11.12 -0.11
CA PHE A 127 8.48 -12.10 0.33
C PHE A 127 9.43 -12.55 -0.79
N ALA A 128 9.41 -11.90 -1.95
CA ALA A 128 10.26 -12.21 -3.11
C ALA A 128 11.78 -12.27 -2.80
N LYS A 129 12.20 -11.55 -1.76
CA LYS A 129 13.61 -11.51 -1.32
C LYS A 129 13.96 -12.55 -0.25
N VAL A 130 12.99 -13.33 0.21
CA VAL A 130 13.22 -14.40 1.20
C VAL A 130 13.62 -15.65 0.42
N LYS A 131 14.92 -15.79 0.14
CA LYS A 131 15.50 -16.91 -0.60
C LYS A 131 16.69 -17.45 0.18
N GLU A 132 16.42 -17.89 1.39
CA GLU A 132 17.45 -18.30 2.35
C GLU A 132 17.47 -19.82 2.49
N ILE A 133 18.66 -20.40 2.63
CA ILE A 133 18.85 -21.86 2.79
C ILE A 133 18.53 -22.32 4.21
N SER A 134 18.75 -21.44 5.20
CA SER A 134 18.50 -21.79 6.61
C SER A 134 17.26 -21.09 7.15
N PHE A 135 16.52 -21.80 8.01
CA PHE A 135 15.36 -21.24 8.73
C PHE A 135 15.72 -19.96 9.50
N GLN A 136 16.86 -19.92 10.17
CA GLN A 136 17.29 -18.76 10.94
C GLN A 136 17.47 -17.52 10.07
N ASN A 137 18.08 -17.65 8.89
CA ASN A 137 18.26 -16.56 7.96
C ASN A 137 16.92 -16.13 7.34
N ALA A 138 16.06 -17.09 6.98
CA ALA A 138 14.73 -16.81 6.46
C ALA A 138 13.89 -16.02 7.50
N ARG A 139 13.89 -16.49 8.76
CA ARG A 139 13.24 -15.82 9.88
C ARG A 139 13.74 -14.37 10.04
N LYS A 140 15.06 -14.20 10.14
CA LYS A 140 15.66 -12.86 10.26
C LYS A 140 15.26 -11.93 9.10
N LYS A 141 15.19 -12.47 7.89
CA LYS A 141 14.76 -11.73 6.72
C LYS A 141 13.30 -11.30 6.79
N ILE A 142 12.42 -12.19 7.27
CA ILE A 142 11.00 -11.89 7.49
C ILE A 142 10.86 -10.82 8.57
N CYS A 143 11.53 -10.96 9.70
CA CYS A 143 11.56 -9.95 10.77
C CYS A 143 12.02 -8.58 10.23
N GLN A 144 13.06 -8.56 9.38
CA GLN A 144 13.53 -7.33 8.74
C GLN A 144 12.47 -6.69 7.82
N ILE A 145 11.70 -7.51 7.09
CA ILE A 145 10.60 -7.01 6.25
C ILE A 145 9.52 -6.36 7.13
N ILE A 146 9.16 -7.00 8.25
CA ILE A 146 8.20 -6.48 9.21
C ILE A 146 8.72 -5.19 9.87
N THR A 147 9.97 -5.15 10.29
CA THR A 147 10.61 -3.95 10.83
C THR A 147 10.55 -2.78 9.86
N ASN A 148 10.89 -3.03 8.59
CA ASN A 148 10.83 -1.99 7.56
C ASN A 148 9.39 -1.52 7.29
N LEU A 149 8.41 -2.41 7.46
CA LEU A 149 7.00 -2.05 7.38
C LEU A 149 6.61 -1.12 8.53
N TYR A 150 6.97 -1.45 9.78
CA TYR A 150 6.71 -0.61 10.95
C TYR A 150 7.32 0.77 10.80
N ASN A 151 8.57 0.88 10.38
CA ASN A 151 9.25 2.15 10.14
C ASN A 151 8.54 3.07 9.12
N GLN A 152 7.67 2.51 8.26
CA GLN A 152 6.86 3.34 7.35
C GLN A 152 5.70 4.03 8.06
N TYR A 153 5.33 3.55 9.24
CA TYR A 153 4.18 4.00 10.03
C TYR A 153 4.60 4.60 11.38
N ASP A 154 5.85 5.06 11.51
CA ASP A 154 6.38 5.66 12.75
C ASP A 154 5.52 6.81 13.30
N PHE A 155 4.77 7.48 12.44
CA PHE A 155 3.81 8.52 12.85
C PHE A 155 2.75 8.00 13.83
N LEU A 156 2.51 6.69 13.92
CA LEU A 156 1.58 6.09 14.87
C LEU A 156 2.02 6.31 16.31
N LEU A 157 3.33 6.38 16.59
CA LEU A 157 3.88 6.67 17.91
C LEU A 157 3.52 8.08 18.40
N GLU A 158 3.35 9.03 17.48
CA GLU A 158 3.01 10.42 17.80
C GLU A 158 1.50 10.71 17.66
N SER A 159 0.73 9.72 17.18
CA SER A 159 -0.68 9.89 16.83
C SER A 159 -1.64 9.92 18.01
N GLY A 160 -1.19 9.43 19.19
CA GLY A 160 -2.05 9.23 20.36
C GLY A 160 -3.03 8.05 20.25
N VAL A 161 -2.91 7.23 19.20
CA VAL A 161 -3.77 6.03 18.99
C VAL A 161 -3.28 4.86 19.82
N LEU A 162 -1.97 4.77 20.06
CA LEU A 162 -1.35 3.71 20.85
C LEU A 162 -1.37 4.09 22.34
N ASN A 163 -1.58 3.11 23.20
CA ASN A 163 -1.33 3.25 24.63
C ASN A 163 0.13 2.95 24.98
N GLU A 164 0.58 3.28 26.20
CA GLU A 164 1.98 3.12 26.63
C GLU A 164 2.54 1.70 26.46
N LYS A 165 1.71 0.66 26.57
CA LYS A 165 2.14 -0.73 26.37
C LYS A 165 2.32 -1.05 24.90
N GLU A 166 1.41 -0.54 24.06
CA GLU A 166 1.46 -0.72 22.61
C GLU A 166 2.65 0.04 22.02
N GLU A 167 2.96 1.25 22.51
CA GLU A 167 4.16 2.00 22.11
C GLU A 167 5.44 1.20 22.39
N LYS A 168 5.54 0.58 23.56
CA LYS A 168 6.69 -0.29 23.90
C LYS A 168 6.78 -1.48 22.95
N LEU A 169 5.67 -2.21 22.73
CA LEU A 169 5.63 -3.32 21.78
C LEU A 169 5.99 -2.88 20.37
N TYR A 170 5.52 -1.71 19.94
CA TYR A 170 5.85 -1.13 18.63
C TYR A 170 7.36 -0.91 18.49
N GLN A 171 8.01 -0.36 19.50
CA GLN A 171 9.45 -0.09 19.52
C GLN A 171 10.31 -1.36 19.61
N GLU A 172 9.77 -2.45 20.16
CA GLU A 172 10.44 -3.76 20.22
C GLU A 172 10.46 -4.50 18.89
N VAL A 173 9.69 -4.05 17.89
CA VAL A 173 9.66 -4.67 16.55
C VAL A 173 10.95 -4.36 15.81
N ASN A 174 11.83 -5.35 15.74
CA ASN A 174 13.14 -5.27 15.08
C ASN A 174 13.52 -6.62 14.44
N ALA A 175 14.66 -6.67 13.74
CA ALA A 175 15.10 -7.87 13.01
C ALA A 175 15.39 -9.08 13.90
N ASP A 176 15.67 -8.86 15.18
CA ASP A 176 16.00 -9.89 16.17
C ASP A 176 14.87 -10.09 17.20
N MET A 177 13.66 -9.55 16.93
CA MET A 177 12.51 -9.67 17.83
C MET A 177 12.14 -11.13 18.15
N GLU A 178 11.51 -11.34 19.31
CA GLU A 178 11.04 -12.65 19.74
C GLU A 178 9.92 -13.20 18.84
N ASP A 179 9.78 -14.53 18.79
CA ASP A 179 8.81 -15.21 17.89
C ASP A 179 7.37 -14.80 18.17
N TYR A 180 6.99 -14.62 19.43
CA TYR A 180 5.65 -14.19 19.79
C TYR A 180 5.33 -12.80 19.22
N LEU A 181 6.29 -11.88 19.28
CA LEU A 181 6.11 -10.53 18.73
C LEU A 181 6.04 -10.55 17.21
N ALA A 182 6.91 -11.36 16.57
CA ALA A 182 6.89 -11.51 15.12
C ALA A 182 5.57 -12.09 14.59
N SER A 183 4.95 -13.04 15.31
CA SER A 183 3.66 -13.63 14.94
C SER A 183 2.49 -12.66 15.04
N GLU A 184 2.52 -11.74 15.99
CA GLU A 184 1.44 -10.77 16.23
C GLU A 184 1.65 -9.43 15.50
N ALA A 185 2.86 -9.17 15.00
CA ALA A 185 3.24 -7.86 14.48
C ALA A 185 2.30 -7.35 13.37
N LEU A 186 1.95 -8.20 12.40
CA LEU A 186 1.06 -7.78 11.31
C LEU A 186 -0.36 -7.49 11.80
N SER A 187 -0.88 -8.29 12.72
CA SER A 187 -2.18 -8.11 13.35
C SER A 187 -2.24 -6.80 14.14
N ASN A 188 -1.22 -6.57 14.99
CA ASN A 188 -1.11 -5.37 15.79
C ASN A 188 -1.05 -4.10 14.92
N LEU A 189 -0.19 -4.10 13.88
CA LEU A 189 -0.09 -2.96 12.98
C LEU A 189 -1.43 -2.70 12.25
N SER A 190 -2.13 -3.75 11.86
CA SER A 190 -3.44 -3.61 11.21
C SER A 190 -4.47 -3.00 12.15
N ASP A 191 -4.48 -3.38 13.43
CA ASP A 191 -5.36 -2.79 14.44
C ASP A 191 -5.02 -1.30 14.67
N TYR A 192 -3.73 -0.95 14.79
CA TYR A 192 -3.29 0.43 14.98
C TYR A 192 -3.72 1.32 13.80
N LEU A 193 -3.52 0.86 12.58
CA LEU A 193 -3.94 1.57 11.37
C LEU A 193 -5.45 1.67 11.26
N MET A 194 -6.18 0.61 11.64
CA MET A 194 -7.65 0.63 11.66
C MET A 194 -8.18 1.68 12.64
N ARG A 195 -7.59 1.78 13.82
CA ARG A 195 -7.97 2.80 14.83
C ARG A 195 -7.63 4.21 14.34
N TYR A 196 -6.48 4.38 13.69
CA TYR A 196 -6.04 5.68 13.18
C TYR A 196 -6.90 6.19 12.02
N TYR A 197 -7.19 5.33 11.03
CA TYR A 197 -7.95 5.71 9.83
C TYR A 197 -9.46 5.48 9.94
N GLY A 198 -9.94 4.80 10.98
CA GLY A 198 -11.35 4.44 11.12
C GLY A 198 -11.86 3.45 10.08
N LYS A 199 -10.96 2.70 9.42
CA LYS A 199 -11.26 1.75 8.35
C LYS A 199 -10.43 0.48 8.47
N LYS A 200 -11.01 -0.66 8.08
CA LYS A 200 -10.27 -1.93 7.95
C LYS A 200 -9.07 -1.76 7.01
N VAL A 201 -7.99 -2.49 7.28
CA VAL A 201 -6.77 -2.47 6.47
C VAL A 201 -6.89 -3.48 5.33
N ILE A 202 -6.48 -3.08 4.14
CA ILE A 202 -6.28 -4.00 3.02
C ILE A 202 -4.86 -4.54 3.11
N ILE A 203 -4.71 -5.87 3.22
CA ILE A 203 -3.40 -6.52 3.27
C ILE A 203 -3.13 -7.20 1.93
N LEU A 204 -2.04 -6.83 1.29
CA LEU A 204 -1.58 -7.37 0.02
C LEU A 204 -0.29 -8.18 0.25
N LEU A 205 -0.35 -9.48 0.01
CA LEU A 205 0.79 -10.40 0.18
C LEU A 205 1.27 -10.89 -1.19
N ASP A 206 2.54 -10.64 -1.51
CA ASP A 206 3.15 -11.07 -2.75
C ASP A 206 4.26 -12.09 -2.49
N GLU A 207 4.31 -13.12 -3.34
CA GLU A 207 5.30 -14.22 -3.27
C GLU A 207 5.42 -14.86 -1.86
N TYR A 208 4.29 -15.07 -1.18
CA TYR A 208 4.25 -15.71 0.16
C TYR A 208 4.59 -17.22 0.12
N ASP A 209 4.57 -17.83 -1.06
CA ASP A 209 4.80 -19.25 -1.34
C ASP A 209 6.23 -19.53 -1.86
N THR A 210 7.17 -18.60 -1.68
CA THR A 210 8.56 -18.82 -2.09
C THR A 210 9.27 -19.79 -1.14
N HIS A 211 9.66 -20.95 -1.71
CA HIS A 211 10.50 -21.97 -1.09
C HIS A 211 11.96 -21.79 -1.50
#